data_c6fd9d359b78a66bc31f79ebc7068d5e
#
_entry.id   c6fd9d359b78a66bc31f79ebc7068d5e
#
_cell.length_a   1.000
_cell.length_b   1.000
_cell.length_c   1.000
_cell.angle_alpha   90.00
_cell.angle_beta   90.00
_cell.angle_gamma   90.00
#
_symmetry.space_group_name_H-M   'P 1'
#
loop_
_entity.id
_entity.type
_entity.pdbx_description
1 polymer ?
#
loop_
_entity_poly.entity_id
_entity_poly.type
_entity_poly.pdbx_seq_one_letter_code
_entity_poly.pdbx_strand_id
1 'polypeptide(L)'
;MARFYSRLYGQFDWMRLSRMAQALGLDTGKPLRAFSKGMQKQAAFVLAVSLRPDVLVLDEPVDGLDPVMRRQLWSLILQDVAERSMTVVVSSHNLRELEDVCDHVGILHRGRLLLERDLGQLQDTLVKVQVLLPENAALPPELPVLHASSSGRMRTLILQSSREAAA
;
A
#
# COMPACT_ATOMS: atom_id res chain seq x y z
N MET A 1 -25.73 -7.10 -8.05
CA MET A 1 -24.94 -5.93 -7.66
C MET A 1 -24.45 -5.14 -8.87
N ALA A 2 -23.68 -5.69 -9.82
CA ALA A 2 -23.17 -4.97 -10.99
C ALA A 2 -24.27 -4.27 -11.81
N ARG A 3 -25.41 -4.93 -12.07
CA ARG A 3 -26.55 -4.30 -12.75
C ARG A 3 -27.16 -3.11 -12.00
N PHE A 4 -27.06 -3.08 -10.67
CA PHE A 4 -27.50 -1.95 -9.87
C PHE A 4 -26.56 -0.75 -10.07
N TYR A 5 -25.24 -0.99 -9.93
CA TYR A 5 -24.25 0.04 -10.13
C TYR A 5 -24.25 0.59 -11.57
N SER A 6 -24.39 -0.26 -12.58
CA SER A 6 -24.43 0.20 -13.98
C SER A 6 -25.63 1.08 -14.31
N ARG A 7 -26.73 0.99 -13.54
CA ARG A 7 -27.87 1.89 -13.69
C ARG A 7 -27.71 3.23 -12.97
N LEU A 8 -26.90 3.23 -11.89
CA LEU A 8 -26.62 4.43 -11.10
C LEU A 8 -25.52 5.29 -11.74
N TYR A 9 -24.53 4.63 -12.36
CA TYR A 9 -23.35 5.29 -12.89
C TYR A 9 -23.24 5.02 -14.39
N GLY A 10 -23.41 6.07 -15.19
CA GLY A 10 -23.47 5.97 -16.66
C GLY A 10 -22.17 5.51 -17.34
N GLN A 11 -21.05 5.49 -16.61
CA GLN A 11 -19.72 5.11 -17.12
C GLN A 11 -19.30 3.67 -16.73
N PHE A 12 -20.24 2.81 -16.35
CA PHE A 12 -19.93 1.45 -15.91
C PHE A 12 -19.36 0.59 -17.05
N ASP A 13 -18.14 0.08 -16.85
CA ASP A 13 -17.42 -0.73 -17.84
C ASP A 13 -17.61 -2.23 -17.59
N TRP A 14 -18.51 -2.85 -18.34
CA TRP A 14 -18.81 -4.28 -18.26
C TRP A 14 -17.66 -5.18 -18.73
N MET A 15 -16.88 -4.75 -19.72
CA MET A 15 -15.74 -5.53 -20.22
C MET A 15 -14.66 -5.58 -19.15
N ARG A 16 -14.44 -4.45 -18.48
CA ARG A 16 -13.49 -4.36 -17.38
C ARG A 16 -13.91 -5.22 -16.20
N LEU A 17 -15.16 -5.17 -15.79
CA LEU A 17 -15.72 -6.05 -14.75
C LEU A 17 -15.45 -7.52 -15.07
N SER A 18 -15.75 -7.95 -16.30
CA SER A 18 -15.55 -9.34 -16.72
C SER A 18 -14.07 -9.74 -16.69
N ARG A 19 -13.18 -8.92 -17.24
CA ARG A 19 -11.74 -9.16 -17.31
C ARG A 19 -11.12 -9.25 -15.90
N MET A 20 -11.45 -8.32 -15.02
CA MET A 20 -10.93 -8.31 -13.65
C MET A 20 -11.50 -9.43 -12.81
N ALA A 21 -12.78 -9.74 -12.92
CA ALA A 21 -13.40 -10.87 -12.23
C ALA A 21 -12.75 -12.19 -12.65
N GLN A 22 -12.47 -12.37 -13.93
CA GLN A 22 -11.75 -13.54 -14.45
C GLN A 22 -10.32 -13.60 -13.91
N ALA A 23 -9.58 -12.49 -13.92
CA ALA A 23 -8.22 -12.42 -13.40
C ALA A 23 -8.14 -12.81 -11.91
N LEU A 24 -9.15 -12.42 -11.12
CA LEU A 24 -9.24 -12.74 -9.69
C LEU A 24 -9.98 -14.05 -9.39
N GLY A 25 -10.35 -14.85 -10.43
CA GLY A 25 -11.05 -16.11 -10.25
C GLY A 25 -12.45 -15.99 -9.65
N LEU A 26 -13.10 -14.82 -9.80
CA LEU A 26 -14.44 -14.58 -9.28
C LEU A 26 -15.51 -15.07 -10.26
N ASP A 27 -16.34 -15.99 -9.80
CA ASP A 27 -17.52 -16.44 -10.55
C ASP A 27 -18.65 -15.43 -10.45
N THR A 28 -18.82 -14.62 -11.49
CA THR A 28 -19.85 -13.57 -11.54
C THR A 28 -21.28 -14.10 -11.55
N GLY A 29 -21.48 -15.39 -11.77
CA GLY A 29 -22.79 -16.07 -11.71
C GLY A 29 -23.23 -16.34 -10.27
N LYS A 30 -22.32 -16.35 -9.30
CA LYS A 30 -22.64 -16.63 -7.91
C LYS A 30 -23.11 -15.38 -7.16
N PRO A 31 -24.03 -15.54 -6.19
CA PRO A 31 -24.42 -14.42 -5.31
C PRO A 31 -23.25 -14.08 -4.35
N LEU A 32 -23.07 -12.78 -4.02
CA LEU A 32 -21.98 -12.32 -3.14
C LEU A 32 -21.95 -13.03 -1.77
N ARG A 33 -23.09 -13.44 -1.24
CA ARG A 33 -23.19 -14.17 0.02
C ARG A 33 -22.50 -15.56 0.00
N ALA A 34 -22.25 -16.10 -1.20
CA ALA A 34 -21.54 -17.37 -1.38
C ALA A 34 -20.01 -17.20 -1.46
N PHE A 35 -19.53 -15.96 -1.48
CA PHE A 35 -18.11 -15.65 -1.51
C PHE A 35 -17.53 -15.64 -0.09
N SER A 36 -16.26 -16.06 0.04
CA SER A 36 -15.49 -15.82 1.26
C SER A 36 -15.32 -14.31 1.51
N LYS A 37 -14.94 -13.92 2.73
CA LYS A 37 -14.69 -12.49 3.04
C LYS A 37 -13.66 -11.86 2.10
N GLY A 38 -12.57 -12.58 1.77
CA GLY A 38 -11.57 -12.14 0.80
C GLY A 38 -12.15 -11.96 -0.61
N MET A 39 -12.93 -12.94 -1.10
CA MET A 39 -13.62 -12.82 -2.39
C MET A 39 -14.65 -11.69 -2.42
N GLN A 40 -15.29 -11.38 -1.30
CA GLN A 40 -16.20 -10.24 -1.20
C GLN A 40 -15.45 -8.90 -1.33
N LYS A 41 -14.27 -8.78 -0.68
CA LYS A 41 -13.37 -7.62 -0.86
C LYS A 41 -12.94 -7.46 -2.31
N GLN A 42 -12.51 -8.55 -2.95
CA GLN A 42 -12.15 -8.55 -4.37
C GLN A 42 -13.32 -8.15 -5.27
N ALA A 43 -14.51 -8.68 -5.01
CA ALA A 43 -15.71 -8.31 -5.78
C ALA A 43 -16.08 -6.83 -5.60
N ALA A 44 -15.95 -6.28 -4.39
CA ALA A 44 -16.15 -4.86 -4.14
C ALA A 44 -15.13 -4.00 -4.90
N PHE A 45 -13.85 -4.39 -4.89
CA PHE A 45 -12.80 -3.75 -5.65
C PHE A 45 -13.11 -3.76 -7.17
N VAL A 46 -13.42 -4.94 -7.74
CA VAL A 46 -13.76 -5.08 -9.18
C VAL A 46 -14.94 -4.17 -9.55
N LEU A 47 -15.97 -4.10 -8.70
CA LEU A 47 -17.11 -3.22 -8.92
C LEU A 47 -16.69 -1.74 -8.90
N ALA A 48 -15.89 -1.32 -7.91
CA ALA A 48 -15.45 0.06 -7.78
C ALA A 48 -14.63 0.52 -8.98
N VAL A 49 -13.67 -0.28 -9.42
CA VAL A 49 -12.82 0.04 -10.57
C VAL A 49 -13.61 0.02 -11.89
N SER A 50 -14.66 -0.83 -12.00
CA SER A 50 -15.54 -0.88 -13.18
C SER A 50 -16.42 0.37 -13.33
N LEU A 51 -16.52 1.21 -12.30
CA LEU A 51 -17.15 2.53 -12.37
C LEU A 51 -16.28 3.58 -13.11
N ARG A 52 -15.03 3.25 -13.41
CA ARG A 52 -14.03 4.15 -14.02
C ARG A 52 -13.85 5.47 -13.25
N PRO A 53 -13.61 5.41 -11.93
CA PRO A 53 -13.45 6.62 -11.14
C PRO A 53 -12.16 7.35 -11.53
N ASP A 54 -12.12 8.67 -11.34
CA ASP A 54 -10.90 9.47 -11.42
C ASP A 54 -10.10 9.38 -10.12
N VAL A 55 -10.81 9.19 -8.99
CA VAL A 55 -10.22 8.99 -7.66
C VAL A 55 -10.81 7.74 -7.02
N LEU A 56 -9.95 6.80 -6.64
CA LEU A 56 -10.31 5.56 -5.95
C LEU A 56 -9.78 5.57 -4.53
N VAL A 57 -10.67 5.43 -3.54
CA VAL A 57 -10.30 5.34 -2.12
C VAL A 57 -10.48 3.91 -1.64
N LEU A 58 -9.43 3.32 -1.10
CA LEU A 58 -9.37 1.95 -0.64
C LEU A 58 -8.96 1.89 0.84
N ASP A 59 -9.81 1.30 1.66
CA ASP A 59 -9.54 1.09 3.07
C ASP A 59 -9.12 -0.37 3.32
N GLU A 60 -7.85 -0.57 3.72
CA GLU A 60 -7.22 -1.88 3.97
C GLU A 60 -7.54 -2.91 2.86
N PRO A 61 -7.27 -2.59 1.56
CA PRO A 61 -7.77 -3.40 0.45
C PRO A 61 -7.17 -4.81 0.39
N VAL A 62 -5.96 -4.99 0.89
CA VAL A 62 -5.22 -6.26 0.82
C VAL A 62 -5.17 -7.01 2.15
N ASP A 63 -5.76 -6.43 3.21
CA ASP A 63 -5.82 -7.09 4.51
C ASP A 63 -6.61 -8.41 4.45
N GLY A 64 -6.00 -9.48 5.00
CA GLY A 64 -6.57 -10.83 4.98
C GLY A 64 -6.48 -11.55 3.63
N LEU A 65 -5.80 -10.99 2.62
CA LEU A 65 -5.48 -11.68 1.38
C LEU A 65 -4.14 -12.44 1.49
N ASP A 66 -4.06 -13.57 0.80
CA ASP A 66 -2.77 -14.26 0.65
C ASP A 66 -1.79 -13.45 -0.23
N PRO A 67 -0.46 -13.72 -0.13
CA PRO A 67 0.54 -12.91 -0.83
C PRO A 67 0.41 -12.90 -2.36
N VAL A 68 -0.13 -13.96 -2.96
CA VAL A 68 -0.32 -14.05 -4.42
C VAL A 68 -1.45 -13.13 -4.85
N MET A 69 -2.58 -13.23 -4.18
CA MET A 69 -3.76 -12.40 -4.43
C MET A 69 -3.48 -10.92 -4.18
N ARG A 70 -2.69 -10.61 -3.15
CA ARG A 70 -2.26 -9.24 -2.83
C ARG A 70 -1.47 -8.62 -3.99
N ARG A 71 -0.43 -9.32 -4.48
CA ARG A 71 0.36 -8.86 -5.64
C ARG A 71 -0.50 -8.67 -6.88
N GLN A 72 -1.42 -9.60 -7.12
CA GLN A 72 -2.32 -9.51 -8.27
C GLN A 72 -3.23 -8.29 -8.20
N LEU A 73 -3.79 -7.99 -7.02
CA LEU A 73 -4.64 -6.82 -6.81
C LEU A 73 -3.85 -5.52 -7.02
N TRP A 74 -2.63 -5.41 -6.47
CA TRP A 74 -1.77 -4.25 -6.70
C TRP A 74 -1.40 -4.08 -8.17
N SER A 75 -1.07 -5.16 -8.87
CA SER A 75 -0.78 -5.11 -10.31
C SER A 75 -1.96 -4.55 -11.11
N LEU A 76 -3.19 -4.95 -10.79
CA LEU A 76 -4.40 -4.42 -11.44
C LEU A 76 -4.64 -2.94 -11.15
N ILE A 77 -4.36 -2.49 -9.90
CA ILE A 77 -4.46 -1.07 -9.52
C ILE A 77 -3.44 -0.24 -10.30
N LEU A 78 -2.16 -0.66 -10.28
CA LEU A 78 -1.07 0.06 -10.92
C LEU A 78 -1.25 0.14 -12.44
N GLN A 79 -1.78 -0.92 -13.06
CA GLN A 79 -2.15 -0.88 -14.48
C GLN A 79 -3.18 0.21 -14.76
N ASP A 80 -4.22 0.33 -13.92
CA ASP A 80 -5.24 1.37 -14.06
C ASP A 80 -4.71 2.78 -13.87
N VAL A 81 -3.82 2.96 -12.89
CA VAL A 81 -3.12 4.24 -12.67
C VAL A 81 -2.33 4.62 -13.92
N ALA A 82 -1.56 3.69 -14.47
CA ALA A 82 -0.74 3.92 -15.66
C ALA A 82 -1.58 4.22 -16.93
N GLU A 83 -2.67 3.48 -17.14
CA GLU A 83 -3.50 3.61 -18.34
C GLU A 83 -4.40 4.86 -18.33
N ARG A 84 -4.80 5.33 -17.16
CA ARG A 84 -5.87 6.32 -17.01
C ARG A 84 -5.53 7.54 -16.16
N SER A 85 -4.34 7.61 -15.61
CA SER A 85 -3.95 8.66 -14.64
C SER A 85 -4.93 8.74 -13.45
N MET A 86 -5.45 7.58 -13.01
CA MET A 86 -6.35 7.49 -11.87
C MET A 86 -5.57 7.78 -10.58
N THR A 87 -6.12 8.61 -9.72
CA THR A 87 -5.57 8.81 -8.37
C THR A 87 -6.09 7.74 -7.41
N VAL A 88 -5.18 7.10 -6.67
CA VAL A 88 -5.55 6.09 -5.67
C VAL A 88 -5.11 6.54 -4.29
N VAL A 89 -6.03 6.53 -3.34
CA VAL A 89 -5.77 6.76 -1.93
C VAL A 89 -5.98 5.44 -1.19
N VAL A 90 -4.95 4.98 -0.51
CA VAL A 90 -4.96 3.68 0.19
C VAL A 90 -4.67 3.88 1.66
N SER A 91 -5.48 3.28 2.54
CA SER A 91 -5.10 3.09 3.94
C SER A 91 -4.46 1.71 4.13
N SER A 92 -3.42 1.64 4.96
CA SER A 92 -2.87 0.38 5.47
C SER A 92 -2.16 0.61 6.81
N HIS A 93 -2.23 -0.38 7.68
CA HIS A 93 -1.42 -0.42 8.91
C HIS A 93 -0.06 -1.10 8.68
N ASN A 94 0.20 -1.64 7.48
CA ASN A 94 1.43 -2.29 7.09
C ASN A 94 2.17 -1.48 6.02
N LEU A 95 3.11 -0.64 6.45
CA LEU A 95 3.88 0.23 5.55
C LEU A 95 4.64 -0.53 4.46
N ARG A 96 5.13 -1.75 4.75
CA ARG A 96 5.86 -2.56 3.75
C ARG A 96 5.03 -2.92 2.52
N GLU A 97 3.71 -2.94 2.67
CA GLU A 97 2.81 -3.23 1.55
C GLU A 97 2.66 -2.04 0.60
N LEU A 98 2.98 -0.84 1.08
CA LEU A 98 2.84 0.41 0.36
C LEU A 98 4.15 0.89 -0.28
N GLU A 99 5.31 0.40 0.19
CA GLU A 99 6.63 0.84 -0.29
C GLU A 99 6.81 0.68 -1.81
N ASP A 100 6.26 -0.38 -2.40
CA ASP A 100 6.41 -0.69 -3.82
C ASP A 100 5.27 -0.15 -4.70
N VAL A 101 4.23 0.45 -4.09
CA VAL A 101 3.01 0.79 -4.81
C VAL A 101 2.57 2.25 -4.65
N CYS A 102 3.12 2.97 -3.68
CA CYS A 102 2.79 4.37 -3.41
C CYS A 102 3.96 5.29 -3.74
N ASP A 103 3.65 6.48 -4.23
CA ASP A 103 4.59 7.59 -4.45
C ASP A 103 4.60 8.59 -3.29
N HIS A 104 3.47 8.70 -2.57
CA HIS A 104 3.31 9.59 -1.41
C HIS A 104 2.82 8.82 -0.20
N VAL A 105 3.24 9.26 0.98
CA VAL A 105 2.82 8.67 2.25
C VAL A 105 2.36 9.74 3.23
N GLY A 106 1.23 9.48 3.88
CA GLY A 106 0.70 10.26 4.99
C GLY A 106 0.58 9.40 6.24
N ILE A 107 1.10 9.85 7.38
CA ILE A 107 0.97 9.16 8.67
C ILE A 107 -0.09 9.85 9.50
N LEU A 108 -1.19 9.13 9.76
CA LEU A 108 -2.29 9.59 10.60
C LEU A 108 -2.18 9.01 12.01
N HIS A 109 -2.27 9.86 13.02
CA HIS A 109 -2.33 9.43 14.41
C HIS A 109 -3.34 10.27 15.20
N ARG A 110 -4.27 9.61 15.87
CA ARG A 110 -5.33 10.26 16.68
C ARG A 110 -6.06 11.39 15.93
N GLY A 111 -6.41 11.15 14.65
CA GLY A 111 -7.10 12.11 13.81
C GLY A 111 -6.26 13.30 13.33
N ARG A 112 -4.94 13.25 13.47
CA ARG A 112 -4.01 14.28 13.00
C ARG A 112 -3.02 13.69 12.00
N LEU A 113 -2.74 14.43 10.95
CA LEU A 113 -1.68 14.12 9.99
C LEU A 113 -0.34 14.52 10.63
N LEU A 114 0.50 13.52 10.93
CA LEU A 114 1.81 13.74 11.54
C LEU A 114 2.89 14.00 10.51
N LEU A 115 2.79 13.35 9.35
CA LEU A 115 3.75 13.42 8.27
C LEU A 115 3.01 13.30 6.96
N GLU A 116 3.42 14.08 5.96
CA GLU A 116 3.06 13.92 4.56
C GLU A 116 4.30 14.18 3.72
N ARG A 117 4.75 13.21 2.94
CA ARG A 117 5.98 13.28 2.14
C ARG A 117 5.89 12.39 0.90
N ASP A 118 6.62 12.79 -0.12
CA ASP A 118 7.03 11.90 -1.20
C ASP A 118 7.88 10.75 -0.63
N LEU A 119 7.57 9.52 -1.05
CA LEU A 119 8.22 8.32 -0.51
C LEU A 119 9.70 8.25 -0.92
N GLY A 120 10.04 8.67 -2.14
CA GLY A 120 11.42 8.75 -2.61
C GLY A 120 12.25 9.70 -1.76
N GLN A 121 11.73 10.92 -1.49
CA GLN A 121 12.40 11.87 -0.60
C GLN A 121 12.57 11.33 0.81
N LEU A 122 11.58 10.59 1.33
CA LEU A 122 11.68 9.99 2.65
C LEU A 122 12.79 8.92 2.70
N GLN A 123 12.86 8.07 1.67
CA GLN A 123 13.88 7.03 1.55
C GLN A 123 15.30 7.61 1.38
N ASP A 124 15.44 8.74 0.72
CA ASP A 124 16.72 9.43 0.53
C ASP A 124 17.21 10.13 1.80
N THR A 125 16.29 10.52 2.69
CA THR A 125 16.64 11.24 3.93
C THR A 125 16.77 10.36 5.16
N LEU A 126 16.34 9.12 5.12
CA LEU A 126 16.36 8.19 6.25
C LEU A 126 17.18 6.93 5.92
N VAL A 127 18.17 6.65 6.73
CA VAL A 127 19.00 5.45 6.59
C VAL A 127 18.89 4.59 7.83
N LYS A 128 18.58 3.30 7.63
CA LYS A 128 18.62 2.29 8.68
C LYS A 128 19.97 1.59 8.65
N VAL A 129 20.75 1.72 9.72
CA VAL A 129 22.04 1.09 9.90
C VAL A 129 21.96 0.04 11.00
N GLN A 130 22.49 -1.16 10.74
CA GLN A 130 22.65 -2.21 11.74
C GLN A 130 24.14 -2.48 11.94
N VAL A 131 24.61 -2.30 13.18
CA VAL A 131 26.00 -2.47 13.55
C VAL A 131 26.16 -3.41 14.74
N LEU A 132 27.23 -4.18 14.73
CA LEU A 132 27.62 -4.98 15.89
C LEU A 132 28.66 -4.19 16.69
N LEU A 133 28.27 -3.77 17.88
CA LEU A 133 29.15 -3.01 18.77
C LEU A 133 29.38 -3.76 20.08
N PRO A 134 30.53 -3.54 20.77
CA PRO A 134 30.68 -3.94 22.15
C PRO A 134 29.57 -3.36 23.03
N GLU A 135 29.21 -4.05 24.12
CA GLU A 135 28.06 -3.64 24.96
C GLU A 135 28.13 -2.20 25.46
N ASN A 136 29.33 -1.70 25.72
CA ASN A 136 29.56 -0.35 26.25
C ASN A 136 30.10 0.65 25.23
N ALA A 137 30.04 0.32 23.93
CA ALA A 137 30.48 1.25 22.88
C ALA A 137 29.56 2.47 22.80
N ALA A 138 30.13 3.65 22.92
CA ALA A 138 29.41 4.89 22.66
C ALA A 138 29.32 5.14 21.15
N LEU A 139 28.19 5.68 20.71
CA LEU A 139 28.04 6.17 19.32
C LEU A 139 28.75 7.53 19.21
N PRO A 140 29.36 7.84 18.04
CA PRO A 140 29.88 9.17 17.79
C PRO A 140 28.78 10.23 17.99
N PRO A 141 29.06 11.31 18.72
CA PRO A 141 28.05 12.34 19.01
C PRO A 141 27.60 13.13 17.79
N GLU A 142 28.37 13.11 16.71
CA GLU A 142 28.07 13.81 15.44
C GLU A 142 27.06 13.04 14.59
N LEU A 143 26.77 11.77 14.90
CA LEU A 143 25.80 11.00 14.13
C LEU A 143 24.38 11.54 14.34
N PRO A 144 23.66 11.90 13.27
CA PRO A 144 22.29 12.41 13.34
C PRO A 144 21.29 11.27 13.62
N VAL A 145 21.38 10.67 14.81
CA VAL A 145 20.55 9.53 15.23
C VAL A 145 19.16 10.02 15.61
N LEU A 146 18.15 9.59 14.86
CA LEU A 146 16.74 9.85 15.15
C LEU A 146 16.16 8.81 16.11
N HIS A 147 16.60 7.56 15.96
CA HIS A 147 16.16 6.45 16.80
C HIS A 147 17.28 5.41 16.93
N ALA A 148 17.42 4.84 18.12
CA ALA A 148 18.35 3.75 18.40
C ALA A 148 17.64 2.66 19.18
N SER A 149 17.83 1.40 18.79
CA SER A 149 17.43 0.23 19.56
C SER A 149 18.58 -0.77 19.63
N SER A 150 18.61 -1.58 20.70
CA SER A 150 19.65 -2.58 20.90
C SER A 150 19.06 -3.95 21.20
N SER A 151 19.70 -4.99 20.66
CA SER A 151 19.43 -6.38 20.98
C SER A 151 20.77 -7.09 21.17
N GLY A 152 21.18 -7.23 22.43
CA GLY A 152 22.53 -7.66 22.77
C GLY A 152 23.58 -6.72 22.17
N ARG A 153 24.54 -7.27 21.41
CA ARG A 153 25.61 -6.51 20.74
C ARG A 153 25.15 -5.83 19.44
N MET A 154 23.98 -6.16 18.92
CA MET A 154 23.45 -5.54 17.70
C MET A 154 22.70 -4.26 18.03
N ARG A 155 23.10 -3.15 17.42
CA ARG A 155 22.37 -1.87 17.46
C ARG A 155 21.77 -1.57 16.11
N THR A 156 20.49 -1.18 16.12
CA THR A 156 19.80 -0.67 14.96
C THR A 156 19.61 0.83 15.14
N LEU A 157 20.11 1.60 14.19
CA LEU A 157 20.06 3.06 14.19
C LEU A 157 19.21 3.52 13.01
N ILE A 158 18.38 4.54 13.21
CA ILE A 158 17.75 5.32 12.17
C ILE A 158 18.44 6.67 12.13
N LEU A 159 19.09 6.98 11.03
CA LEU A 159 19.84 8.21 10.83
C LEU A 159 19.09 9.11 9.87
N GLN A 160 19.16 10.42 10.10
CA GLN A 160 18.76 11.44 9.13
C GLN A 160 19.99 11.77 8.27
N SER A 161 20.15 11.03 7.16
CA SER A 161 21.30 11.21 6.28
C SER A 161 20.96 10.68 4.89
N SER A 162 21.59 11.26 3.85
CA SER A 162 21.52 10.66 2.52
C SER A 162 22.26 9.31 2.49
N ARG A 163 21.87 8.41 1.59
CA ARG A 163 22.54 7.11 1.42
C ARG A 163 24.04 7.25 1.16
N GLU A 164 24.49 8.33 0.51
CA GLU A 164 25.89 8.62 0.23
C GLU A 164 26.73 8.97 1.47
N ALA A 165 26.09 9.53 2.51
CA ALA A 165 26.78 9.91 3.74
C ALA A 165 26.89 8.76 4.77
N ALA A 166 26.19 7.64 4.54
CA ALA A 166 26.13 6.50 5.46
C ALA A 166 27.01 5.29 5.02
N ALA A 167 27.61 5.36 3.85
CA ALA A 167 28.55 4.37 3.31
C ALA A 167 29.99 4.71 3.68
#